data_e8fad522f84163b6e02c5c97fd57556e
#
_entry.id   e8fad522f84163b6e02c5c97fd57556e
#
_cell.length_a   1.000
_cell.length_b   1.000
_cell.length_c   1.000
_cell.angle_alpha   90.00
_cell.angle_beta   90.00
_cell.angle_gamma   90.00
#
_symmetry.space_group_name_H-M   'P 1'
#
loop_
_entity.id
_entity.type
_entity.pdbx_description
1 polymer ?
#
loop_
_entity_poly.entity_id
_entity_poly.type
_entity_poly.pdbx_seq_one_letter_code
_entity_poly.pdbx_strand_id
1 'polypeptide(L)'
;MRLFILLAAVALVVPVPALTQSPAASEHGPLVIGARSYSPMVENVDLVMKFYATLGLKAPPPEKGDSYPWDEEAWHYELHGGQAPRSQMRFTYATVPGAAPPATPLLVEPVEHRNIDRKPHAMRVQDPGTTTLVLLVRDLEAAARALPPASHEPARRVTAYGGTATAMTVTVPGAHLVELLQLDPLPQTSAAADANVIGAWVRVTVEDLERTMRLYRDAFGLPFTEMGVTSAAFGNLIGENGGAAKVRVAAATLPGTGMRLEFLEVTGVGRHRLAARIQDPGAARLQLTVRNIDESMSALRNAGPSTVASNGIITQPQYRVAVVSDLNGLFLVLTDRRAAQR
;
A
#
# COMPACT_ATOMS: atom_id res chain seq x y z
N MET A 1 -54.40 -6.30 -61.08
CA MET A 1 -54.50 -7.02 -59.78
C MET A 1 -53.15 -6.91 -59.09
N ARG A 2 -52.97 -5.93 -58.16
CA ARG A 2 -51.71 -5.70 -57.44
C ARG A 2 -51.87 -6.25 -56.03
N LEU A 3 -51.04 -7.25 -55.70
CA LEU A 3 -51.00 -7.92 -54.41
C LEU A 3 -50.12 -7.10 -53.46
N PHE A 4 -50.68 -6.53 -52.37
CA PHE A 4 -49.96 -5.92 -51.29
C PHE A 4 -49.61 -6.98 -50.26
N ILE A 5 -48.32 -7.19 -50.02
CA ILE A 5 -47.82 -8.05 -48.93
C ILE A 5 -47.53 -7.10 -47.75
N LEU A 6 -48.31 -7.28 -46.66
CA LEU A 6 -48.11 -6.60 -45.39
C LEU A 6 -47.04 -7.41 -44.59
N LEU A 7 -45.84 -6.81 -44.37
CA LEU A 7 -44.87 -7.34 -43.42
C LEU A 7 -45.20 -6.81 -42.03
N ALA A 8 -45.62 -7.69 -41.12
CA ALA A 8 -45.74 -7.39 -39.71
C ALA A 8 -44.36 -7.51 -39.03
N ALA A 9 -43.81 -6.43 -38.54
CA ALA A 9 -42.58 -6.43 -37.73
C ALA A 9 -42.94 -6.76 -36.27
N VAL A 10 -42.53 -7.94 -35.82
CA VAL A 10 -42.58 -8.32 -34.40
C VAL A 10 -41.41 -7.72 -33.68
N ALA A 11 -41.62 -6.69 -32.86
CA ALA A 11 -40.61 -6.12 -31.98
C ALA A 11 -40.37 -7.09 -30.81
N LEU A 12 -39.19 -7.71 -30.77
CA LEU A 12 -38.73 -8.47 -29.62
C LEU A 12 -38.29 -7.48 -28.53
N VAL A 13 -39.10 -7.31 -27.49
CA VAL A 13 -38.71 -6.58 -26.28
C VAL A 13 -37.79 -7.49 -25.44
N VAL A 14 -36.50 -7.26 -25.52
CA VAL A 14 -35.51 -7.89 -24.63
C VAL A 14 -35.58 -7.17 -23.29
N PRO A 15 -35.88 -7.88 -22.18
CA PRO A 15 -35.84 -7.23 -20.85
C PRO A 15 -34.40 -6.83 -20.52
N VAL A 16 -34.17 -5.54 -20.33
CA VAL A 16 -32.93 -5.01 -19.77
C VAL A 16 -32.83 -5.47 -18.32
N PRO A 17 -31.78 -6.19 -17.92
CA PRO A 17 -31.63 -6.56 -16.51
C PRO A 17 -31.55 -5.29 -15.67
N ALA A 18 -32.38 -5.21 -14.64
CA ALA A 18 -32.37 -4.13 -13.67
C ALA A 18 -30.95 -4.00 -13.11
N LEU A 19 -30.33 -2.84 -13.34
CA LEU A 19 -29.10 -2.46 -12.68
C LEU A 19 -29.37 -2.53 -11.18
N THR A 20 -28.77 -3.51 -10.52
CA THR A 20 -28.73 -3.58 -9.05
C THR A 20 -28.17 -2.28 -8.54
N GLN A 21 -29.00 -1.52 -7.86
CA GLN A 21 -28.61 -0.27 -7.22
C GLN A 21 -27.40 -0.55 -6.33
N SER A 22 -26.28 0.13 -6.60
CA SER A 22 -25.17 0.21 -5.64
C SER A 22 -25.74 0.63 -4.28
N PRO A 23 -25.31 -0.02 -3.20
CA PRO A 23 -25.73 0.41 -1.86
C PRO A 23 -25.47 1.91 -1.73
N ALA A 24 -26.45 2.63 -1.21
CA ALA A 24 -26.39 4.06 -1.01
C ALA A 24 -25.08 4.44 -0.32
N ALA A 25 -24.34 5.39 -0.90
CA ALA A 25 -23.19 5.98 -0.24
C ALA A 25 -23.63 6.44 1.15
N SER A 26 -22.86 6.09 2.19
CA SER A 26 -23.18 6.46 3.57
C SER A 26 -23.43 7.96 3.65
N GLU A 27 -24.48 8.40 4.32
CA GLU A 27 -24.86 9.82 4.49
C GLU A 27 -23.73 10.70 5.07
N HIS A 28 -22.64 10.07 5.51
CA HIS A 28 -21.54 10.70 6.25
C HIS A 28 -20.18 10.74 5.51
N GLY A 29 -20.13 10.40 4.22
CA GLY A 29 -18.88 10.38 3.45
C GLY A 29 -17.89 9.28 3.91
N PRO A 30 -16.65 9.23 3.37
CA PRO A 30 -15.70 8.17 3.65
C PRO A 30 -15.25 8.17 5.12
N LEU A 31 -15.07 6.97 5.69
CA LEU A 31 -14.54 6.80 7.06
C LEU A 31 -13.05 7.12 7.13
N VAL A 32 -12.26 6.76 6.11
CA VAL A 32 -10.87 7.19 5.99
C VAL A 32 -10.82 8.63 5.52
N ILE A 33 -10.18 9.48 6.32
CA ILE A 33 -10.03 10.93 6.06
C ILE A 33 -8.57 11.34 5.84
N GLY A 34 -7.62 10.42 5.99
CA GLY A 34 -6.21 10.67 5.74
C GLY A 34 -5.39 9.39 5.80
N ALA A 35 -4.17 9.48 5.30
CA ALA A 35 -3.12 8.49 5.51
C ALA A 35 -1.87 9.21 6.02
N ARG A 36 -1.11 8.58 6.92
CA ARG A 36 0.07 9.19 7.52
C ARG A 36 1.35 8.52 7.03
N SER A 37 1.47 7.22 7.20
CA SER A 37 2.70 6.51 6.90
C SER A 37 2.45 5.14 6.30
N TYR A 38 3.44 4.69 5.55
CA TYR A 38 3.66 3.30 5.19
C TYR A 38 4.85 2.80 6.00
N SER A 39 4.65 1.75 6.77
CA SER A 39 5.64 1.25 7.73
C SER A 39 6.01 -0.19 7.41
N PRO A 40 7.07 -0.44 6.61
CA PRO A 40 7.60 -1.79 6.41
C PRO A 40 8.30 -2.28 7.69
N MET A 41 8.05 -3.54 8.06
CA MET A 41 8.79 -4.21 9.12
C MET A 41 10.11 -4.71 8.56
N VAL A 42 11.21 -4.32 9.20
CA VAL A 42 12.56 -4.55 8.70
C VAL A 42 13.46 -5.24 9.74
N GLU A 43 14.53 -5.85 9.28
CA GLU A 43 15.52 -6.46 10.17
C GLU A 43 16.41 -5.41 10.84
N ASN A 44 16.71 -4.32 10.14
CA ASN A 44 17.60 -3.26 10.59
C ASN A 44 17.22 -1.90 10.01
N VAL A 45 16.71 -1.00 10.85
CA VAL A 45 16.29 0.35 10.47
C VAL A 45 17.46 1.18 9.93
N ASP A 46 18.65 1.09 10.54
CA ASP A 46 19.78 1.92 10.13
C ASP A 46 20.25 1.59 8.71
N LEU A 47 20.24 0.31 8.32
CA LEU A 47 20.59 -0.12 6.96
C LEU A 47 19.56 0.36 5.95
N VAL A 48 18.28 0.28 6.28
CA VAL A 48 17.20 0.74 5.40
C VAL A 48 17.26 2.26 5.22
N MET A 49 17.54 3.00 6.27
CA MET A 49 17.65 4.46 6.18
C MET A 49 18.87 4.89 5.38
N LYS A 50 19.99 4.19 5.49
CA LYS A 50 21.16 4.41 4.60
C LYS A 50 20.79 4.17 3.14
N PHE A 51 20.05 3.08 2.86
CA PHE A 51 19.54 2.83 1.51
C PHE A 51 18.65 3.96 0.99
N TYR A 52 17.70 4.44 1.78
CA TYR A 52 16.84 5.56 1.38
C TYR A 52 17.64 6.85 1.15
N ALA A 53 18.67 7.10 1.96
CA ALA A 53 19.55 8.25 1.78
C ALA A 53 20.30 8.20 0.44
N THR A 54 20.68 7.00 -0.07
CA THR A 54 21.31 6.90 -1.41
C THR A 54 20.37 7.31 -2.54
N LEU A 55 19.06 7.20 -2.32
CA LEU A 55 18.03 7.67 -3.25
C LEU A 55 17.66 9.14 -3.05
N GLY A 56 18.33 9.83 -2.12
CA GLY A 56 18.08 11.24 -1.82
C GLY A 56 16.86 11.50 -0.95
N LEU A 57 16.29 10.47 -0.32
CA LEU A 57 15.21 10.67 0.63
C LEU A 57 15.74 11.26 1.93
N LYS A 58 15.06 12.29 2.42
CA LYS A 58 15.45 13.00 3.65
C LYS A 58 14.85 12.31 4.87
N ALA A 59 15.68 12.10 5.87
CA ALA A 59 15.28 11.58 7.17
C ALA A 59 15.87 12.45 8.28
N PRO A 60 15.24 12.58 9.44
CA PRO A 60 15.87 13.17 10.60
C PRO A 60 17.09 12.33 11.00
N PRO A 61 18.22 12.96 11.37
CA PRO A 61 19.35 12.21 11.90
C PRO A 61 18.98 11.56 13.24
N PRO A 62 19.66 10.48 13.65
CA PRO A 62 19.53 9.95 14.99
C PRO A 62 19.82 11.04 16.04
N GLU A 63 19.05 11.04 17.14
CA GLU A 63 19.21 12.05 18.21
C GLU A 63 20.56 11.90 18.93
N LYS A 64 21.08 10.69 19.03
CA LYS A 64 22.37 10.40 19.67
C LYS A 64 23.10 9.30 18.91
N GLY A 65 24.38 9.53 18.59
CA GLY A 65 25.21 8.55 17.91
C GLY A 65 24.78 8.28 16.47
N ASP A 66 25.09 7.09 15.98
CA ASP A 66 24.88 6.68 14.59
C ASP A 66 23.66 5.73 14.39
N SER A 67 22.87 5.53 15.45
CA SER A 67 21.73 4.60 15.43
C SER A 67 20.48 5.21 16.04
N TYR A 68 19.32 4.87 15.49
CA TYR A 68 18.04 5.32 16.03
C TYR A 68 17.75 4.63 17.38
N PRO A 69 17.21 5.37 18.36
CA PRO A 69 16.97 4.83 19.70
C PRO A 69 15.85 3.77 19.69
N TRP A 70 15.94 2.84 20.65
CA TRP A 70 14.87 1.92 20.93
C TRP A 70 13.82 2.60 21.80
N ASP A 71 12.56 2.51 21.34
CA ASP A 71 11.43 2.98 22.10
C ASP A 71 11.00 1.90 23.10
N GLU A 72 10.91 2.30 24.36
CA GLU A 72 10.58 1.44 25.51
C GLU A 72 9.19 1.70 26.06
N GLU A 73 8.39 2.51 25.36
CA GLU A 73 7.03 2.81 25.81
C GLU A 73 6.19 1.53 25.91
N ALA A 74 5.73 1.25 27.12
CA ALA A 74 5.08 0.00 27.46
C ALA A 74 3.80 -0.30 26.64
N TRP A 75 3.13 0.73 26.12
CA TRP A 75 1.91 0.54 25.34
C TRP A 75 2.16 -0.02 23.94
N HIS A 76 3.40 0.05 23.42
CA HIS A 76 3.72 -0.47 22.10
C HIS A 76 3.52 -1.98 21.98
N TYR A 77 3.70 -2.76 23.06
CA TYR A 77 3.43 -4.19 23.04
C TYR A 77 1.96 -4.52 22.79
N GLU A 78 1.06 -3.60 23.14
CA GLU A 78 -0.38 -3.77 22.91
C GLU A 78 -0.72 -3.82 21.40
N LEU A 79 0.11 -3.22 20.56
CA LEU A 79 -0.01 -3.30 19.10
C LEU A 79 0.22 -4.74 18.58
N HIS A 80 0.84 -5.60 19.38
CA HIS A 80 1.06 -7.02 19.10
C HIS A 80 0.07 -7.92 19.84
N GLY A 81 -1.07 -7.38 20.28
CA GLY A 81 -2.07 -8.13 21.04
C GLY A 81 -1.65 -8.47 22.47
N GLY A 82 -0.70 -7.74 23.06
CA GLY A 82 -0.25 -7.93 24.44
C GLY A 82 0.65 -9.16 24.67
N GLN A 83 1.12 -9.83 23.60
CA GLN A 83 1.82 -11.11 23.71
C GLN A 83 3.30 -11.00 24.12
N ALA A 84 3.89 -9.82 24.03
CA ALA A 84 5.30 -9.61 24.31
C ALA A 84 5.55 -8.31 25.09
N PRO A 85 5.29 -8.30 26.43
CA PRO A 85 5.31 -7.07 27.23
C PRO A 85 6.70 -6.43 27.39
N ARG A 86 7.77 -7.12 26.97
CA ARG A 86 9.14 -6.58 26.94
C ARG A 86 9.63 -6.31 25.54
N SER A 87 8.75 -6.41 24.53
CA SER A 87 9.13 -6.04 23.17
C SER A 87 9.43 -4.56 23.10
N GLN A 88 10.43 -4.25 22.29
CA GLN A 88 10.81 -2.87 21.99
C GLN A 88 10.78 -2.69 20.49
N MET A 89 10.48 -1.49 20.05
CA MET A 89 10.60 -1.14 18.65
C MET A 89 11.46 0.11 18.47
N ARG A 90 12.11 0.21 17.34
CA ARG A 90 12.70 1.44 16.87
C ARG A 90 12.21 1.75 15.47
N PHE A 91 12.07 3.00 15.20
CA PHE A 91 11.61 3.48 13.92
C PHE A 91 12.13 4.89 13.68
N THR A 92 12.08 5.27 12.45
CA THR A 92 12.26 6.65 11.98
C THR A 92 11.49 6.77 10.68
N TYR A 93 11.55 7.92 10.04
CA TYR A 93 10.84 8.10 8.78
C TYR A 93 11.70 8.78 7.72
N ALA A 94 11.49 8.39 6.49
CA ALA A 94 11.91 9.17 5.32
C ALA A 94 10.69 9.87 4.74
N THR A 95 10.86 11.11 4.35
CA THR A 95 9.79 11.90 3.72
C THR A 95 9.88 11.75 2.21
N VAL A 96 8.80 11.29 1.60
CA VAL A 96 8.66 11.23 0.14
C VAL A 96 7.78 12.39 -0.30
N PRO A 97 8.18 13.17 -1.32
CA PRO A 97 7.34 14.23 -1.86
C PRO A 97 5.95 13.71 -2.22
N GLY A 98 4.91 14.44 -1.83
CA GLY A 98 3.54 14.13 -2.22
C GLY A 98 3.21 14.66 -3.62
N ALA A 99 2.01 14.37 -4.07
CA ALA A 99 1.41 15.06 -5.20
C ALA A 99 1.37 16.58 -4.93
N ALA A 100 1.11 17.37 -5.97
CA ALA A 100 1.05 18.83 -5.85
C ALA A 100 0.18 19.30 -4.67
N PRO A 101 0.52 20.42 -4.00
CA PRO A 101 -0.25 20.94 -2.87
C PRO A 101 -1.78 20.94 -3.15
N PRO A 102 -2.62 20.62 -2.15
CA PRO A 102 -2.33 20.61 -0.71
C PRO A 102 -1.95 19.24 -0.10
N ALA A 103 -1.51 18.27 -0.90
CA ALA A 103 -1.24 16.91 -0.39
C ALA A 103 -0.09 16.89 0.63
N THR A 104 -0.30 16.15 1.71
CA THR A 104 0.73 15.89 2.72
C THR A 104 1.75 14.88 2.18
N PRO A 105 3.06 15.08 2.42
CA PRO A 105 4.06 14.08 2.07
C PRO A 105 3.78 12.73 2.71
N LEU A 106 4.10 11.65 2.02
CA LEU A 106 4.07 10.31 2.60
C LEU A 106 5.29 10.11 3.49
N LEU A 107 5.06 9.62 4.71
CA LEU A 107 6.13 9.13 5.56
C LEU A 107 6.34 7.64 5.28
N VAL A 108 7.56 7.28 4.90
CA VAL A 108 7.99 5.88 4.86
C VAL A 108 8.72 5.60 6.15
N GLU A 109 8.14 4.77 7.01
CA GLU A 109 8.53 4.59 8.39
C GLU A 109 8.97 3.12 8.63
N PRO A 110 10.23 2.74 8.29
CA PRO A 110 10.74 1.41 8.59
C PRO A 110 10.73 1.18 10.10
N VAL A 111 10.26 0.00 10.51
CA VAL A 111 10.12 -0.39 11.91
C VAL A 111 10.88 -1.68 12.17
N GLU A 112 11.67 -1.68 13.21
CA GLU A 112 12.39 -2.85 13.71
C GLU A 112 11.94 -3.19 15.11
N HIS A 113 11.74 -4.47 15.37
CA HIS A 113 11.37 -4.99 16.69
C HIS A 113 12.50 -5.80 17.32
N ARG A 114 12.59 -5.80 18.65
CA ARG A 114 13.46 -6.71 19.41
C ARG A 114 12.75 -7.23 20.67
N ASN A 115 13.32 -8.24 21.31
CA ASN A 115 12.74 -8.90 22.48
C ASN A 115 11.36 -9.54 22.21
N ILE A 116 11.12 -9.89 20.97
CA ILE A 116 9.96 -10.63 20.49
C ILE A 116 10.43 -11.59 19.39
N ASP A 117 9.83 -12.77 19.33
CA ASP A 117 10.13 -13.71 18.26
C ASP A 117 9.74 -13.12 16.90
N ARG A 118 10.68 -13.10 15.95
CA ARG A 118 10.52 -12.59 14.60
C ARG A 118 10.99 -13.62 13.58
N LYS A 119 10.25 -13.72 12.49
CA LYS A 119 10.62 -14.58 11.38
C LYS A 119 10.68 -13.77 10.09
N PRO A 120 11.87 -13.57 9.50
CA PRO A 120 11.97 -12.94 8.19
C PRO A 120 11.24 -13.74 7.11
N HIS A 121 10.61 -13.06 6.20
CA HIS A 121 9.90 -13.64 5.08
C HIS A 121 10.56 -13.24 3.76
N ALA A 122 10.82 -14.22 2.90
CA ALA A 122 11.19 -13.95 1.52
C ALA A 122 9.95 -13.43 0.78
N MET A 123 10.04 -12.22 0.22
CA MET A 123 8.93 -11.61 -0.49
C MET A 123 9.10 -11.75 -1.99
N ARG A 124 8.03 -12.11 -2.67
CA ARG A 124 7.95 -12.10 -4.12
C ARG A 124 6.74 -11.25 -4.53
N VAL A 125 6.88 -10.50 -5.60
CA VAL A 125 5.83 -9.57 -6.07
C VAL A 125 4.48 -10.27 -6.27
N GLN A 126 4.48 -11.53 -6.71
CA GLN A 126 3.26 -12.31 -6.97
C GLN A 126 2.57 -12.89 -5.73
N ASP A 127 3.20 -12.85 -4.57
CA ASP A 127 2.67 -13.49 -3.36
C ASP A 127 1.66 -12.57 -2.66
N PRO A 128 0.41 -13.02 -2.43
CA PRO A 128 -0.58 -12.21 -1.71
C PRO A 128 -0.09 -11.83 -0.30
N GLY A 129 -0.27 -10.58 0.05
CA GLY A 129 0.25 -9.98 1.28
C GLY A 129 1.59 -9.27 1.11
N THR A 130 2.30 -9.50 0.00
CA THR A 130 3.51 -8.73 -0.30
C THR A 130 3.16 -7.28 -0.58
N THR A 131 3.93 -6.37 0.02
CA THR A 131 3.85 -4.94 -0.25
C THR A 131 5.09 -4.47 -0.99
N THR A 132 4.91 -3.53 -1.90
CA THR A 132 5.97 -2.87 -2.64
C THR A 132 5.82 -1.35 -2.48
N LEU A 133 6.87 -0.70 -2.02
CA LEU A 133 6.96 0.75 -2.09
C LEU A 133 7.39 1.13 -3.51
N VAL A 134 6.50 1.77 -4.26
CA VAL A 134 6.82 2.28 -5.60
C VAL A 134 7.28 3.72 -5.47
N LEU A 135 8.53 3.99 -5.83
CA LEU A 135 9.13 5.31 -5.86
C LEU A 135 9.19 5.83 -7.30
N LEU A 136 8.54 6.95 -7.54
CA LEU A 136 8.63 7.64 -8.82
C LEU A 136 9.95 8.40 -8.88
N VAL A 137 10.72 8.19 -9.93
CA VAL A 137 12.00 8.85 -10.14
C VAL A 137 12.03 9.63 -11.46
N ARG A 138 12.81 10.72 -11.50
CA ARG A 138 13.05 11.48 -12.72
C ARG A 138 14.04 10.78 -13.66
N ASP A 139 15.07 10.18 -13.07
CA ASP A 139 16.17 9.51 -13.76
C ASP A 139 16.45 8.18 -13.06
N LEU A 140 15.96 7.10 -13.69
CA LEU A 140 16.14 5.74 -13.19
C LEU A 140 17.58 5.28 -13.28
N GLU A 141 18.33 5.71 -14.30
CA GLU A 141 19.72 5.33 -14.44
C GLU A 141 20.59 5.98 -13.37
N ALA A 142 20.30 7.24 -13.00
CA ALA A 142 20.99 7.91 -11.88
C ALA A 142 20.69 7.19 -10.57
N ALA A 143 19.44 6.78 -10.33
CA ALA A 143 19.08 6.00 -9.16
C ALA A 143 19.80 4.64 -9.14
N ALA A 144 19.84 3.93 -10.26
CA ALA A 144 20.54 2.64 -10.39
C ALA A 144 22.04 2.76 -10.08
N ARG A 145 22.70 3.82 -10.61
CA ARG A 145 24.13 4.07 -10.33
C ARG A 145 24.43 4.36 -8.85
N ALA A 146 23.47 4.90 -8.12
CA ALA A 146 23.62 5.19 -6.70
C ALA A 146 23.50 3.95 -5.81
N LEU A 147 22.89 2.88 -6.32
CA LEU A 147 22.62 1.64 -5.58
C LEU A 147 23.72 0.61 -5.78
N PRO A 148 23.97 -0.29 -4.80
CA PRO A 148 24.85 -1.43 -4.98
C PRO A 148 24.36 -2.32 -6.14
N PRO A 149 25.21 -2.74 -7.09
CA PRO A 149 24.79 -3.50 -8.28
C PRO A 149 24.03 -4.80 -7.97
N ALA A 150 24.35 -5.46 -6.85
CA ALA A 150 23.70 -6.71 -6.43
C ALA A 150 22.30 -6.48 -5.79
N SER A 151 21.90 -5.24 -5.56
CA SER A 151 20.65 -4.91 -4.88
C SER A 151 19.46 -4.73 -5.82
N HIS A 152 19.67 -4.72 -7.13
CA HIS A 152 18.61 -4.47 -8.08
C HIS A 152 18.69 -5.35 -9.34
N GLU A 153 17.55 -5.59 -9.93
CA GLU A 153 17.44 -6.24 -11.25
C GLU A 153 17.70 -5.21 -12.38
N PRO A 154 17.94 -5.68 -13.60
CA PRO A 154 18.02 -4.80 -14.77
C PRO A 154 16.74 -4.00 -14.97
N ALA A 155 16.87 -2.72 -15.32
CA ALA A 155 15.74 -1.88 -15.67
C ALA A 155 15.00 -2.42 -16.92
N ARG A 156 13.66 -2.31 -16.91
CA ARG A 156 12.80 -2.87 -17.96
C ARG A 156 11.76 -1.86 -18.39
N ARG A 157 11.57 -1.76 -19.70
CA ARG A 157 10.52 -0.90 -20.26
C ARG A 157 9.17 -1.61 -20.18
N VAL A 158 8.16 -0.91 -19.68
CA VAL A 158 6.80 -1.42 -19.49
C VAL A 158 5.78 -0.43 -20.04
N THR A 159 4.65 -0.93 -20.55
CA THR A 159 3.51 -0.09 -20.89
C THR A 159 2.48 -0.21 -19.79
N ALA A 160 2.32 0.85 -19.03
CA ALA A 160 1.42 0.91 -17.89
C ALA A 160 1.02 2.35 -17.61
N TYR A 161 -0.03 2.53 -16.82
CA TYR A 161 -0.45 3.84 -16.31
C TYR A 161 -0.80 4.88 -17.39
N GLY A 162 -1.26 4.41 -18.56
CA GLY A 162 -1.65 5.27 -19.68
C GLY A 162 -0.47 5.76 -20.53
N GLY A 163 0.73 5.24 -20.31
CA GLY A 163 1.94 5.62 -21.04
C GLY A 163 2.99 4.54 -21.06
N THR A 164 4.22 4.93 -21.34
CA THR A 164 5.41 4.08 -21.17
C THR A 164 6.07 4.35 -19.82
N ALA A 165 6.66 3.33 -19.26
CA ALA A 165 7.46 3.46 -18.04
C ALA A 165 8.73 2.61 -18.15
N THR A 166 9.75 2.99 -17.39
CA THR A 166 10.89 2.12 -17.12
C THR A 166 10.89 1.78 -15.65
N ALA A 167 10.89 0.50 -15.32
CA ALA A 167 10.78 -0.01 -13.97
C ALA A 167 11.99 -0.85 -13.58
N MET A 168 12.34 -0.83 -12.31
CA MET A 168 13.41 -1.62 -11.72
C MET A 168 13.03 -2.05 -10.30
N THR A 169 13.06 -3.34 -10.04
CA THR A 169 12.84 -3.86 -8.68
C THR A 169 14.15 -3.82 -7.90
N VAL A 170 14.06 -3.37 -6.67
CA VAL A 170 15.18 -3.27 -5.73
C VAL A 170 14.85 -4.05 -4.47
N THR A 171 15.76 -4.93 -4.07
CA THR A 171 15.69 -5.58 -2.76
C THR A 171 16.38 -4.70 -1.74
N VAL A 172 15.60 -4.18 -0.80
CA VAL A 172 16.13 -3.38 0.30
C VAL A 172 16.69 -4.30 1.39
N PRO A 173 17.88 -4.02 1.94
CA PRO A 173 18.41 -4.80 3.04
C PRO A 173 17.41 -4.86 4.21
N GLY A 174 17.06 -6.07 4.65
CA GLY A 174 16.16 -6.27 5.78
C GLY A 174 14.67 -6.35 5.45
N ALA A 175 14.33 -6.79 4.22
CA ALA A 175 13.05 -7.43 3.92
C ALA A 175 11.87 -6.58 3.47
N HIS A 176 12.04 -5.62 2.55
CA HIS A 176 10.87 -5.16 1.77
C HIS A 176 11.25 -4.87 0.31
N LEU A 177 10.26 -4.85 -0.55
CA LEU A 177 10.44 -4.56 -1.97
C LEU A 177 10.25 -3.07 -2.25
N VAL A 178 11.14 -2.55 -3.07
CA VAL A 178 11.02 -1.22 -3.65
C VAL A 178 11.02 -1.36 -5.17
N GLU A 179 10.11 -0.70 -5.83
CA GLU A 179 10.13 -0.51 -7.28
C GLU A 179 10.50 0.94 -7.58
N LEU A 180 11.54 1.16 -8.33
CA LEU A 180 11.84 2.45 -8.93
C LEU A 180 11.15 2.54 -10.27
N LEU A 181 10.37 3.59 -10.49
CA LEU A 181 9.53 3.75 -11.67
C LEU A 181 9.72 5.13 -12.28
N GLN A 182 10.21 5.17 -13.51
CA GLN A 182 10.27 6.37 -14.32
C GLN A 182 9.15 6.34 -15.34
N LEU A 183 8.20 7.27 -15.22
CA LEU A 183 7.07 7.41 -16.16
C LEU A 183 7.46 8.31 -17.34
N ASP A 184 6.91 8.03 -18.50
CA ASP A 184 7.02 8.87 -19.70
C ASP A 184 5.61 9.09 -20.29
N PRO A 185 5.08 10.34 -20.22
CA PRO A 185 5.70 11.55 -19.64
C PRO A 185 5.80 11.53 -18.12
N LEU A 186 6.74 12.31 -17.57
CA LEU A 186 6.85 12.48 -16.12
C LEU A 186 5.60 13.19 -15.57
N PRO A 187 5.08 12.75 -14.41
CA PRO A 187 3.93 13.40 -13.79
C PRO A 187 4.30 14.77 -13.19
N GLN A 188 3.29 15.60 -13.02
CA GLN A 188 3.46 16.81 -12.21
C GLN A 188 3.79 16.43 -10.76
N THR A 189 4.69 17.17 -10.16
CA THR A 189 5.16 16.91 -8.79
C THR A 189 5.48 18.22 -8.07
N SER A 190 5.34 18.21 -6.74
CA SER A 190 5.81 19.25 -5.84
C SER A 190 7.27 19.07 -5.39
N ALA A 191 7.92 17.98 -5.83
CA ALA A 191 9.33 17.74 -5.50
C ALA A 191 10.24 18.85 -6.04
N ALA A 192 11.30 19.17 -5.29
CA ALA A 192 12.33 20.11 -5.73
C ALA A 192 12.92 19.68 -7.08
N ALA A 193 13.38 20.64 -7.87
CA ALA A 193 13.85 20.37 -9.24
C ALA A 193 15.07 19.43 -9.28
N ASP A 194 15.90 19.45 -8.25
CA ASP A 194 17.07 18.60 -8.06
C ASP A 194 16.77 17.24 -7.42
N ALA A 195 15.55 17.05 -6.90
CA ALA A 195 15.18 15.78 -6.31
C ALA A 195 14.95 14.73 -7.39
N ASN A 196 15.62 13.56 -7.28
CA ASN A 196 15.38 12.45 -8.18
C ASN A 196 14.09 11.69 -7.83
N VAL A 197 13.81 11.45 -6.55
CA VAL A 197 12.52 10.88 -6.12
C VAL A 197 11.46 11.97 -6.09
N ILE A 198 10.38 11.78 -6.87
CA ILE A 198 9.36 12.80 -7.12
C ILE A 198 7.96 12.40 -6.66
N GLY A 199 7.80 11.23 -6.09
CA GLY A 199 6.55 10.73 -5.57
C GLY A 199 6.66 9.28 -5.14
N ALA A 200 5.61 8.78 -4.49
CA ALA A 200 5.51 7.37 -4.13
C ALA A 200 4.06 6.92 -4.07
N TRP A 201 3.88 5.62 -4.17
CA TRP A 201 2.67 4.92 -3.76
C TRP A 201 2.99 3.56 -3.14
N VAL A 202 2.00 2.94 -2.53
CA VAL A 202 2.11 1.59 -1.99
C VAL A 202 1.31 0.65 -2.86
N ARG A 203 1.94 -0.43 -3.30
CA ARG A 203 1.29 -1.55 -3.97
C ARG A 203 1.19 -2.73 -3.01
N VAL A 204 0.03 -3.36 -2.97
CA VAL A 204 -0.23 -4.58 -2.19
C VAL A 204 -0.65 -5.68 -3.15
N THR A 205 0.04 -6.80 -3.13
CA THR A 205 -0.41 -7.97 -3.89
C THR A 205 -1.53 -8.66 -3.12
N VAL A 206 -2.63 -8.89 -3.81
CA VAL A 206 -3.88 -9.41 -3.23
C VAL A 206 -4.24 -10.77 -3.80
N GLU A 207 -4.95 -11.56 -3.03
CA GLU A 207 -5.41 -12.88 -3.46
C GLU A 207 -6.60 -12.80 -4.43
N ASP A 208 -7.51 -11.87 -4.16
CA ASP A 208 -8.75 -11.62 -4.91
C ASP A 208 -8.99 -10.11 -4.94
N LEU A 209 -8.85 -9.51 -6.13
CA LEU A 209 -8.95 -8.08 -6.33
C LEU A 209 -10.36 -7.55 -6.04
N GLU A 210 -11.40 -8.24 -6.54
CA GLU A 210 -12.79 -7.82 -6.35
C GLU A 210 -13.20 -7.83 -4.87
N ARG A 211 -12.82 -8.88 -4.16
CA ARG A 211 -13.10 -9.01 -2.74
C ARG A 211 -12.37 -7.95 -1.93
N THR A 212 -11.13 -7.67 -2.30
CA THR A 212 -10.33 -6.63 -1.63
C THR A 212 -10.92 -5.25 -1.89
N MET A 213 -11.24 -4.91 -3.14
CA MET A 213 -11.88 -3.63 -3.48
C MET A 213 -13.20 -3.43 -2.74
N ARG A 214 -14.03 -4.48 -2.65
CA ARG A 214 -15.28 -4.41 -1.88
C ARG A 214 -15.02 -4.10 -0.41
N LEU A 215 -14.06 -4.81 0.24
CA LEU A 215 -13.71 -4.54 1.63
C LEU A 215 -13.37 -3.07 1.85
N TYR A 216 -12.47 -2.52 1.03
CA TYR A 216 -12.01 -1.14 1.22
C TYR A 216 -13.07 -0.09 0.87
N ARG A 217 -13.93 -0.38 -0.10
CA ARG A 217 -15.09 0.47 -0.41
C ARG A 217 -16.10 0.45 0.72
N ASP A 218 -16.48 -0.73 1.19
CA ASP A 218 -17.59 -0.90 2.14
C ASP A 218 -17.18 -0.54 3.57
N ALA A 219 -15.92 -0.81 3.97
CA ALA A 219 -15.41 -0.49 5.29
C ALA A 219 -14.86 0.94 5.43
N PHE A 220 -14.34 1.52 4.36
CA PHE A 220 -13.62 2.79 4.44
C PHE A 220 -14.13 3.87 3.49
N GLY A 221 -15.02 3.54 2.57
CA GLY A 221 -15.50 4.48 1.55
C GLY A 221 -14.43 4.81 0.50
N LEU A 222 -13.43 3.96 0.29
CA LEU A 222 -12.37 4.18 -0.68
C LEU A 222 -12.78 3.61 -2.06
N PRO A 223 -12.99 4.47 -3.07
CA PRO A 223 -13.40 4.04 -4.40
C PRO A 223 -12.17 3.58 -5.21
N PHE A 224 -11.96 2.27 -5.29
CA PHE A 224 -10.96 1.70 -6.18
C PHE A 224 -11.47 1.62 -7.60
N THR A 225 -10.60 1.94 -8.55
CA THR A 225 -10.86 1.83 -9.99
C THR A 225 -9.84 0.86 -10.60
N GLU A 226 -10.30 -0.10 -11.39
CA GLU A 226 -9.42 -0.95 -12.17
C GLU A 226 -8.67 -0.14 -13.22
N MET A 227 -7.41 -0.51 -13.40
CA MET A 227 -6.52 0.12 -14.36
C MET A 227 -6.27 -0.81 -15.53
N GLY A 228 -6.28 -0.25 -16.72
CA GLY A 228 -5.88 -0.96 -17.92
C GLY A 228 -4.36 -1.17 -17.94
N VAL A 229 -3.88 -2.24 -17.28
CA VAL A 229 -2.49 -2.68 -17.35
C VAL A 229 -2.41 -4.00 -18.11
N THR A 230 -1.36 -4.16 -18.89
CA THR A 230 -1.10 -5.43 -19.58
C THR A 230 -0.26 -6.34 -18.68
N SER A 231 -0.52 -7.65 -18.75
CA SER A 231 0.29 -8.64 -18.01
C SER A 231 1.79 -8.54 -18.34
N ALA A 232 2.15 -8.14 -19.55
CA ALA A 232 3.52 -7.91 -19.95
C ALA A 232 4.22 -6.81 -19.14
N ALA A 233 3.46 -5.81 -18.63
CA ALA A 233 4.01 -4.75 -17.78
C ALA A 233 4.57 -5.28 -16.46
N PHE A 234 3.97 -6.33 -15.92
CA PHE A 234 4.34 -6.92 -14.64
C PHE A 234 5.05 -8.28 -14.78
N GLY A 235 4.96 -8.94 -15.94
CA GLY A 235 5.58 -10.23 -16.16
C GLY A 235 7.06 -10.24 -15.83
N ASN A 236 7.72 -9.15 -16.12
CA ASN A 236 9.14 -8.96 -15.84
C ASN A 236 9.45 -8.77 -14.33
N LEU A 237 8.51 -8.23 -13.55
CA LEU A 237 8.68 -8.08 -12.10
C LEU A 237 8.44 -9.40 -11.35
N ILE A 238 7.84 -10.38 -12.01
CA ILE A 238 7.45 -11.66 -11.42
C ILE A 238 8.53 -12.75 -11.65
N GLY A 239 9.60 -12.43 -12.37
CA GLY A 239 10.72 -13.35 -12.63
C GLY A 239 10.50 -14.24 -13.86
N GLU A 240 11.23 -15.37 -13.93
CA GLU A 240 11.31 -16.23 -15.12
C GLU A 240 9.96 -16.76 -15.63
N ASN A 241 8.99 -16.94 -14.75
CA ASN A 241 7.65 -17.42 -15.10
C ASN A 241 6.65 -16.30 -15.38
N GLY A 242 7.10 -15.05 -15.41
CA GLY A 242 6.24 -13.87 -15.56
C GLY A 242 5.43 -13.83 -16.86
N GLY A 243 5.91 -14.48 -17.94
CA GLY A 243 5.20 -14.57 -19.21
C GLY A 243 3.85 -15.30 -19.15
N ALA A 244 3.65 -16.18 -18.17
CA ALA A 244 2.37 -16.88 -17.94
C ALA A 244 1.43 -16.12 -16.99
N ALA A 245 1.92 -15.07 -16.31
CA ALA A 245 1.15 -14.32 -15.34
C ALA A 245 0.01 -13.55 -16.01
N LYS A 246 -1.16 -13.61 -15.41
CA LYS A 246 -2.27 -12.70 -15.68
C LYS A 246 -2.37 -11.71 -14.53
N VAL A 247 -2.43 -10.44 -14.85
CA VAL A 247 -2.35 -9.36 -13.89
C VAL A 247 -3.57 -8.46 -13.99
N ARG A 248 -4.15 -8.12 -12.86
CA ARG A 248 -5.15 -7.07 -12.70
C ARG A 248 -4.66 -6.07 -11.66
N VAL A 249 -4.91 -4.81 -11.88
CA VAL A 249 -4.52 -3.74 -10.97
C VAL A 249 -5.70 -2.81 -10.74
N ALA A 250 -5.93 -2.45 -9.49
CA ALA A 250 -6.86 -1.39 -9.13
C ALA A 250 -6.18 -0.39 -8.20
N ALA A 251 -6.59 0.86 -8.27
CA ALA A 251 -6.02 1.91 -7.44
C ALA A 251 -7.06 2.85 -6.88
N ALA A 252 -6.76 3.41 -5.71
CA ALA A 252 -7.47 4.52 -5.10
C ALA A 252 -6.48 5.58 -4.61
N THR A 253 -6.91 6.83 -4.58
CA THR A 253 -6.17 7.91 -3.93
C THR A 253 -6.60 8.01 -2.47
N LEU A 254 -5.63 7.95 -1.55
CA LEU A 254 -5.89 8.09 -0.12
C LEU A 254 -6.13 9.57 0.22
N PRO A 255 -7.20 9.88 0.97
CA PRO A 255 -7.51 11.25 1.36
C PRO A 255 -6.35 11.90 2.12
N GLY A 256 -6.24 13.22 2.02
CA GLY A 256 -5.29 14.03 2.79
C GLY A 256 -3.83 13.98 2.31
N THR A 257 -3.37 12.87 1.73
CA THR A 257 -1.99 12.75 1.21
C THR A 257 -1.89 12.79 -0.30
N GLY A 258 -2.99 12.51 -1.01
CA GLY A 258 -2.93 12.24 -2.44
C GLY A 258 -2.13 10.98 -2.80
N MET A 259 -1.69 10.20 -1.81
CA MET A 259 -0.99 8.95 -2.03
C MET A 259 -1.90 7.94 -2.71
N ARG A 260 -1.39 7.27 -3.71
CA ARG A 260 -2.05 6.16 -4.36
C ARG A 260 -1.83 4.87 -3.57
N LEU A 261 -2.91 4.16 -3.28
CA LEU A 261 -2.87 2.76 -2.85
C LEU A 261 -3.28 1.90 -4.04
N GLU A 262 -2.46 0.90 -4.35
CA GLU A 262 -2.62 0.05 -5.52
C GLU A 262 -2.75 -1.41 -5.09
N PHE A 263 -3.74 -2.11 -5.61
CA PHE A 263 -3.90 -3.56 -5.44
C PHE A 263 -3.52 -4.27 -6.72
N LEU A 264 -2.66 -5.28 -6.59
CA LEU A 264 -2.16 -6.12 -7.66
C LEU A 264 -2.63 -7.55 -7.46
N GLU A 265 -3.46 -8.07 -8.36
CA GLU A 265 -3.79 -9.50 -8.41
C GLU A 265 -2.94 -10.16 -9.49
N VAL A 266 -2.26 -11.23 -9.12
CA VAL A 266 -1.45 -12.03 -10.05
C VAL A 266 -2.00 -13.45 -10.08
N THR A 267 -2.26 -14.00 -11.26
CA THR A 267 -2.72 -15.38 -11.46
C THR A 267 -1.91 -16.05 -12.57
N GLY A 268 -2.08 -17.36 -12.75
CA GLY A 268 -1.37 -18.12 -13.78
C GLY A 268 0.07 -18.51 -13.42
N VAL A 269 0.55 -18.15 -12.22
CA VAL A 269 1.88 -18.50 -11.69
C VAL A 269 1.77 -19.01 -10.25
N GLY A 270 2.79 -19.72 -9.77
CA GLY A 270 2.81 -20.18 -8.38
C GLY A 270 2.88 -19.02 -7.41
N ARG A 271 1.95 -18.98 -6.47
CA ARG A 271 1.82 -17.97 -5.41
C ARG A 271 1.82 -18.64 -4.04
N HIS A 272 2.39 -17.95 -3.06
CA HIS A 272 2.31 -18.34 -1.66
C HIS A 272 1.89 -17.13 -0.83
N ARG A 273 0.80 -17.25 -0.08
CA ARG A 273 0.35 -16.15 0.77
C ARG A 273 1.41 -15.84 1.83
N LEU A 274 1.78 -14.57 1.95
CA LEU A 274 2.62 -14.09 3.02
C LEU A 274 1.83 -14.09 4.33
N ALA A 275 2.15 -15.05 5.23
CA ALA A 275 1.52 -15.17 6.54
C ALA A 275 2.43 -14.55 7.61
N ALA A 276 2.78 -13.27 7.44
CA ALA A 276 3.63 -12.55 8.37
C ALA A 276 2.84 -12.04 9.58
N ARG A 277 3.45 -12.13 10.77
CA ARG A 277 2.95 -11.44 11.96
C ARG A 277 3.38 -9.97 11.90
N ILE A 278 2.72 -9.12 12.66
CA ILE A 278 2.97 -7.67 12.64
C ILE A 278 4.43 -7.28 12.94
N GLN A 279 5.16 -8.10 13.69
CA GLN A 279 6.56 -7.87 14.05
C GLN A 279 7.57 -8.51 13.10
N ASP A 280 7.11 -9.35 12.17
CA ASP A 280 8.00 -10.11 11.29
C ASP A 280 8.55 -9.21 10.17
N PRO A 281 9.87 -9.23 9.89
CA PRO A 281 10.41 -8.59 8.70
C PRO A 281 9.72 -9.10 7.43
N GLY A 282 9.28 -8.17 6.58
CA GLY A 282 8.45 -8.45 5.41
C GLY A 282 6.97 -8.12 5.61
N ALA A 283 6.48 -8.02 6.84
CA ALA A 283 5.17 -7.42 7.12
C ALA A 283 5.18 -5.92 6.82
N ALA A 284 4.01 -5.34 6.63
CA ALA A 284 3.88 -3.90 6.50
C ALA A 284 2.62 -3.38 7.17
N ARG A 285 2.68 -2.11 7.58
CA ARG A 285 1.55 -1.36 8.11
C ARG A 285 1.25 -0.16 7.22
N LEU A 286 -0.02 0.16 7.09
CA LEU A 286 -0.50 1.42 6.52
C LEU A 286 -1.26 2.17 7.60
N GLN A 287 -0.79 3.35 7.98
CA GLN A 287 -1.44 4.16 9.00
C GLN A 287 -2.49 5.06 8.35
N LEU A 288 -3.75 4.84 8.73
CA LEU A 288 -4.90 5.56 8.24
C LEU A 288 -5.51 6.41 9.37
N THR A 289 -5.81 7.66 9.05
CA THR A 289 -6.64 8.50 9.93
C THR A 289 -8.09 8.26 9.58
N VAL A 290 -8.88 7.87 10.58
CA VAL A 290 -10.32 7.64 10.43
C VAL A 290 -11.11 8.69 11.19
N ARG A 291 -12.33 8.97 10.72
CA ARG A 291 -13.23 9.91 11.36
C ARG A 291 -13.73 9.39 12.72
N ASN A 292 -13.99 8.09 12.79
CA ASN A 292 -14.48 7.41 13.98
C ASN A 292 -13.95 5.96 13.96
N ILE A 293 -13.17 5.59 14.98
CA ILE A 293 -12.55 4.26 15.04
C ILE A 293 -13.57 3.16 15.36
N ASP A 294 -14.59 3.44 16.18
CA ASP A 294 -15.61 2.44 16.51
C ASP A 294 -16.45 2.09 15.29
N GLU A 295 -16.83 3.10 14.52
CA GLU A 295 -17.57 2.93 13.27
C GLU A 295 -16.72 2.17 12.22
N SER A 296 -15.45 2.52 12.09
CA SER A 296 -14.50 1.84 11.19
C SER A 296 -14.30 0.37 11.57
N MET A 297 -14.15 0.08 12.86
CA MET A 297 -14.03 -1.29 13.37
C MET A 297 -15.32 -2.10 13.18
N SER A 298 -16.47 -1.46 13.29
CA SER A 298 -17.77 -2.10 13.00
C SER A 298 -17.92 -2.39 11.51
N ALA A 299 -17.60 -1.42 10.65
CA ALA A 299 -17.66 -1.59 9.20
C ALA A 299 -16.74 -2.71 8.72
N LEU A 300 -15.52 -2.80 9.26
CA LEU A 300 -14.59 -3.91 8.96
C LEU A 300 -15.15 -5.27 9.33
N ARG A 301 -15.74 -5.41 10.53
CA ARG A 301 -16.37 -6.67 10.94
C ARG A 301 -17.52 -7.10 10.00
N ASN A 302 -18.27 -6.13 9.49
CA ASN A 302 -19.40 -6.39 8.59
C ASN A 302 -18.95 -6.66 7.15
N ALA A 303 -17.86 -6.05 6.70
CA ALA A 303 -17.39 -6.17 5.33
C ALA A 303 -16.64 -7.49 5.04
N GLY A 304 -16.17 -8.19 6.06
CA GLY A 304 -15.52 -9.49 5.87
C GLY A 304 -14.49 -9.87 6.93
N PRO A 305 -13.77 -10.96 6.73
CA PRO A 305 -12.79 -11.44 7.69
C PRO A 305 -11.61 -10.48 7.74
N SER A 306 -11.55 -9.73 8.80
CA SER A 306 -10.38 -8.99 9.27
C SER A 306 -10.07 -9.46 10.68
N THR A 307 -8.79 -9.52 11.01
CA THR A 307 -8.35 -9.93 12.35
C THR A 307 -7.83 -8.72 13.10
N VAL A 308 -8.34 -8.48 14.30
CA VAL A 308 -7.79 -7.45 15.18
C VAL A 308 -6.43 -7.95 15.68
N ALA A 309 -5.37 -7.23 15.35
CA ALA A 309 -4.00 -7.58 15.71
C ALA A 309 -3.55 -6.90 17.01
N SER A 310 -4.14 -5.74 17.35
CA SER A 310 -3.90 -5.05 18.62
C SER A 310 -4.75 -5.61 19.75
N ASN A 311 -4.44 -5.22 20.98
CA ASN A 311 -5.27 -5.49 22.15
C ASN A 311 -6.51 -4.59 22.16
N GLY A 312 -7.41 -4.79 21.18
CA GLY A 312 -8.60 -3.96 20.99
C GLY A 312 -8.27 -2.53 20.52
N ILE A 313 -9.08 -1.57 20.96
CA ILE A 313 -8.85 -0.14 20.75
C ILE A 313 -8.05 0.40 21.93
N ILE A 314 -6.81 0.79 21.67
CA ILE A 314 -5.91 1.40 22.64
C ILE A 314 -6.22 2.89 22.70
N THR A 315 -6.45 3.41 23.90
CA THR A 315 -6.79 4.80 24.11
C THR A 315 -5.62 5.57 24.70
N GLN A 316 -5.16 6.58 23.99
CA GLN A 316 -4.15 7.54 24.42
C GLN A 316 -4.80 8.91 24.71
N PRO A 317 -4.16 9.83 25.42
CA PRO A 317 -4.75 11.13 25.74
C PRO A 317 -5.24 11.93 24.52
N GLN A 318 -4.52 11.85 23.39
CA GLN A 318 -4.78 12.68 22.21
C GLN A 318 -5.41 11.91 21.05
N TYR A 319 -5.39 10.58 21.06
CA TYR A 319 -5.90 9.74 19.98
C TYR A 319 -6.29 8.36 20.49
N ARG A 320 -7.03 7.65 19.66
CA ARG A 320 -7.29 6.22 19.81
C ARG A 320 -6.66 5.48 18.65
N VAL A 321 -6.19 4.27 18.88
CA VAL A 321 -5.55 3.45 17.84
C VAL A 321 -6.01 2.00 17.93
N ALA A 322 -6.20 1.37 16.78
CA ALA A 322 -6.36 -0.07 16.65
C ALA A 322 -5.57 -0.57 15.45
N VAL A 323 -5.07 -1.78 15.54
CA VAL A 323 -4.41 -2.45 14.43
C VAL A 323 -5.25 -3.63 13.99
N VAL A 324 -5.57 -3.68 12.71
CA VAL A 324 -6.29 -4.78 12.09
C VAL A 324 -5.49 -5.32 10.91
N SER A 325 -5.56 -6.62 10.67
CA SER A 325 -5.05 -7.23 9.44
C SER A 325 -6.20 -7.33 8.45
N ASP A 326 -5.99 -6.88 7.23
CA ASP A 326 -6.94 -7.06 6.14
C ASP A 326 -6.96 -8.50 5.59
N LEU A 327 -7.75 -8.73 4.55
CA LEU A 327 -7.89 -10.03 3.89
C LEU A 327 -6.57 -10.62 3.37
N ASN A 328 -5.60 -9.77 3.06
CA ASN A 328 -4.34 -10.13 2.42
C ASN A 328 -3.18 -10.20 3.41
N GLY A 329 -3.37 -9.72 4.65
CA GLY A 329 -2.33 -9.65 5.67
C GLY A 329 -1.66 -8.29 5.79
N LEU A 330 -2.13 -7.26 5.07
CA LEU A 330 -1.70 -5.90 5.33
C LEU A 330 -2.26 -5.43 6.67
N PHE A 331 -1.39 -4.90 7.52
CA PHE A 331 -1.80 -4.33 8.79
C PHE A 331 -2.22 -2.86 8.59
N LEU A 332 -3.44 -2.55 9.00
CA LEU A 332 -4.00 -1.20 8.99
C LEU A 332 -3.96 -0.66 10.41
N VAL A 333 -3.20 0.40 10.62
CA VAL A 333 -3.20 1.15 11.88
C VAL A 333 -4.23 2.26 11.76
N LEU A 334 -5.39 2.04 12.37
CA LEU A 334 -6.48 3.01 12.37
C LEU A 334 -6.30 3.98 13.53
N THR A 335 -6.29 5.27 13.25
CA THR A 335 -6.18 6.30 14.28
C THR A 335 -7.32 7.31 14.14
N ASP A 336 -7.96 7.66 15.24
CA ASP A 336 -8.81 8.85 15.31
C ASP A 336 -8.23 9.85 16.36
N ARG A 337 -8.34 11.14 16.05
CA ARG A 337 -7.97 12.20 16.97
C ARG A 337 -9.15 12.48 17.90
N ARG A 338 -8.92 12.43 19.19
CA ARG A 338 -9.90 12.97 20.15
C ARG A 338 -9.99 14.48 19.95
N ALA A 339 -11.23 14.97 19.88
CA ALA A 339 -11.42 16.40 20.04
C ALA A 339 -10.78 16.79 21.38
N ALA A 340 -9.90 17.79 21.38
CA ALA A 340 -9.36 18.33 22.62
C ALA A 340 -10.55 18.63 23.51
N GLN A 341 -10.63 18.00 24.67
CA GLN A 341 -11.61 18.39 25.70
C GLN A 341 -11.23 19.82 26.06
N ARG A 342 -12.06 20.76 25.61
CA ARG A 342 -11.95 22.19 25.93
C ARG A 342 -12.41 22.41 27.40
#